data_c9f3eb89bb98c02b3425424a3548ec35
#
_entry.id   c9f3eb89bb98c02b3425424a3548ec35
#
_cell.length_a   1.000
_cell.length_b   1.000
_cell.length_c   1.000
_cell.angle_alpha   90.00
_cell.angle_beta   90.00
_cell.angle_gamma   90.00
#
_symmetry.space_group_name_H-M   'P 1'
#
loop_
_entity.id
_entity.type
_entity.pdbx_description
1 polymer ?
#
loop_
_entity_poly.entity_id
_entity_poly.type
_entity_poly.pdbx_seq_one_letter_code
_entity_poly.pdbx_strand_id
1 'polypeptide(L)'
;MIFIAVLIVASIIWGNRTFSVKTLNQMIFHLKVPMDGTDDGIYTDWFLHTVPQSFVIVAFTEIIVFNLPLPAFHIYLIAHIFTIGCFAIIGSLLFALYNYQIFGYVFDMLRKTQLYEEHYVDPKGVTLTFPSCKRNIIHIYLESIENAYLAKTSGGGQDVSYMPELDALANQ
;
A
#
# COMPACT_ATOMS: atom_id res chain seq x y z
N MET A 1 15.75 -12.35 18.31
CA MET A 1 14.58 -11.51 18.57
C MET A 1 14.75 -10.09 18.01
N ILE A 2 15.78 -9.36 18.38
CA ILE A 2 16.05 -7.99 17.86
C ILE A 2 16.14 -7.99 16.33
N PHE A 3 16.88 -8.94 15.76
CA PHE A 3 16.96 -9.11 14.30
C PHE A 3 15.57 -9.25 13.64
N ILE A 4 14.70 -10.07 14.23
CA ILE A 4 13.32 -10.26 13.73
C ILE A 4 12.55 -8.95 13.79
N ALA A 5 12.65 -8.19 14.86
CA ALA A 5 11.99 -6.90 15.00
C ALA A 5 12.47 -5.89 13.93
N VAL A 6 13.78 -5.82 13.70
CA VAL A 6 14.37 -4.96 12.66
C VAL A 6 13.94 -5.42 11.26
N LEU A 7 13.93 -6.74 11.02
CA LEU A 7 13.48 -7.31 9.74
C LEU A 7 12.01 -6.98 9.45
N ILE A 8 11.13 -7.04 10.46
CA ILE A 8 9.72 -6.64 10.31
C ILE A 8 9.65 -5.18 9.84
N VAL A 9 10.35 -4.27 10.53
CA VAL A 9 10.34 -2.85 10.18
C VAL A 9 10.94 -2.61 8.79
N ALA A 10 12.06 -3.25 8.46
CA ALA A 10 12.68 -3.15 7.15
C ALA A 10 11.76 -3.64 6.02
N SER A 11 11.04 -4.76 6.26
CA SER A 11 10.07 -5.30 5.30
C SER A 11 8.89 -4.36 5.07
N ILE A 12 8.39 -3.70 6.12
CA ILE A 12 7.32 -2.70 6.01
C ILE A 12 7.79 -1.50 5.18
N ILE A 13 9.00 -1.00 5.47
CA ILE A 13 9.57 0.14 4.73
C ILE A 13 9.79 -0.21 3.27
N TRP A 14 10.33 -1.41 3.00
CA TRP A 14 10.53 -1.91 1.64
C TRP A 14 9.19 -2.03 0.91
N GLY A 15 8.18 -2.67 1.50
CA GLY A 15 6.86 -2.83 0.91
C GLY A 15 6.19 -1.50 0.57
N ASN A 16 6.30 -0.50 1.48
CA ASN A 16 5.78 0.84 1.24
C ASN A 16 6.47 1.55 0.06
N ARG A 17 7.78 1.35 -0.10
CA ARG A 17 8.55 1.95 -1.19
C ARG A 17 8.28 1.27 -2.52
N THR A 18 8.22 -0.05 -2.53
CA THR A 18 8.08 -0.86 -3.76
C THR A 18 6.66 -0.83 -4.30
N PHE A 19 5.66 -0.97 -3.42
CA PHE A 19 4.25 -1.08 -3.83
C PHE A 19 3.41 0.15 -3.52
N SER A 20 3.98 1.18 -2.89
CA SER A 20 3.25 2.35 -2.39
C SER A 20 2.05 1.99 -1.50
N VAL A 21 2.12 0.83 -0.82
CA VAL A 21 1.06 0.33 0.07
C VAL A 21 1.04 1.17 1.34
N LYS A 22 -0.12 1.78 1.63
CA LYS A 22 -0.31 2.63 2.81
C LYS A 22 -1.39 2.12 3.76
N THR A 23 -2.20 1.16 3.31
CA THR A 23 -3.33 0.65 4.08
C THR A 23 -3.39 -0.87 4.02
N LEU A 24 -4.00 -1.48 5.04
CA LEU A 24 -4.20 -2.92 5.08
C LEU A 24 -5.08 -3.41 3.90
N ASN A 25 -6.05 -2.61 3.47
CA ASN A 25 -6.88 -2.94 2.30
C ASN A 25 -6.05 -3.15 1.05
N GLN A 26 -5.08 -2.25 0.78
CA GLN A 26 -4.18 -2.37 -0.37
C GLN A 26 -3.32 -3.63 -0.26
N MET A 27 -2.79 -3.90 0.93
CA MET A 27 -1.98 -5.10 1.17
C MET A 27 -2.80 -6.39 0.94
N ILE A 28 -4.01 -6.47 1.49
CA ILE A 28 -4.91 -7.62 1.30
C ILE A 28 -5.27 -7.78 -0.18
N PHE A 29 -5.51 -6.68 -0.89
CA PHE A 29 -5.78 -6.71 -2.32
C PHE A 29 -4.63 -7.36 -3.09
N HIS A 30 -3.39 -6.92 -2.88
CA HIS A 30 -2.22 -7.50 -3.52
C HIS A 30 -2.00 -8.97 -3.16
N LEU A 31 -2.32 -9.38 -1.94
CA LEU A 31 -2.21 -10.78 -1.52
C LEU A 31 -3.30 -11.68 -2.14
N LYS A 32 -4.44 -11.11 -2.55
CA LYS A 32 -5.55 -11.85 -3.17
C LYS A 32 -5.43 -11.95 -4.69
N VAL A 33 -4.69 -11.07 -5.31
CA VAL A 33 -4.46 -11.13 -6.76
C VAL A 33 -3.55 -12.32 -7.05
N PRO A 34 -3.90 -13.19 -8.01
CA PRO A 34 -3.03 -14.28 -8.43
C PRO A 34 -1.65 -13.73 -8.82
N MET A 35 -0.61 -14.34 -8.29
CA MET A 35 0.78 -13.93 -8.58
C MET A 35 1.28 -14.49 -9.92
N ASP A 36 0.39 -15.12 -10.71
CA ASP A 36 0.71 -15.64 -12.02
C ASP A 36 1.18 -14.52 -12.95
N GLY A 37 2.42 -14.61 -13.40
CA GLY A 37 3.07 -13.58 -14.20
C GLY A 37 3.80 -12.50 -13.42
N THR A 38 3.84 -12.58 -12.08
CA THR A 38 4.72 -11.74 -11.28
C THR A 38 6.15 -12.26 -11.40
N ASP A 39 7.09 -11.35 -11.66
CA ASP A 39 8.51 -11.69 -11.72
C ASP A 39 9.01 -12.18 -10.35
N ASP A 40 9.66 -13.35 -10.34
CA ASP A 40 10.31 -13.91 -9.14
C ASP A 40 11.40 -12.98 -8.57
N GLY A 41 11.83 -11.99 -9.33
CA GLY A 41 12.73 -10.92 -8.92
C GLY A 41 12.26 -10.16 -7.69
N ILE A 42 10.95 -10.09 -7.44
CA ILE A 42 10.37 -9.37 -6.28
C ILE A 42 10.82 -9.98 -4.94
N TYR A 43 10.88 -11.31 -4.85
CA TYR A 43 11.34 -11.99 -3.63
C TYR A 43 12.85 -11.79 -3.42
N THR A 44 13.58 -11.81 -4.52
CA THR A 44 15.03 -11.55 -4.50
C THR A 44 15.30 -10.11 -4.09
N ASP A 45 14.54 -9.16 -4.60
CA ASP A 45 14.65 -7.74 -4.26
C ASP A 45 14.33 -7.50 -2.78
N TRP A 46 13.24 -8.07 -2.27
CA TRP A 46 12.92 -8.03 -0.84
C TRP A 46 14.06 -8.59 0.00
N PHE A 47 14.56 -9.79 -0.33
CA PHE A 47 15.63 -10.43 0.42
C PHE A 47 16.89 -9.59 0.45
N LEU A 48 17.35 -9.10 -0.69
CA LEU A 48 18.57 -8.32 -0.82
C LEU A 48 18.50 -6.96 -0.11
N HIS A 49 17.33 -6.35 -0.06
CA HIS A 49 17.15 -5.04 0.56
C HIS A 49 16.80 -5.10 2.05
N THR A 50 16.21 -6.19 2.54
CA THR A 50 15.77 -6.25 3.93
C THR A 50 16.68 -7.05 4.83
N VAL A 51 17.10 -8.25 4.41
CA VAL A 51 17.86 -9.18 5.27
C VAL A 51 19.28 -8.67 5.56
N PRO A 52 20.09 -8.31 4.55
CA PRO A 52 21.44 -7.78 4.81
C PRO A 52 21.40 -6.47 5.58
N GLN A 53 20.47 -5.58 5.25
CA GLN A 53 20.31 -4.30 5.95
C GLN A 53 19.97 -4.53 7.43
N SER A 54 19.05 -5.44 7.73
CA SER A 54 18.68 -5.79 9.11
C SER A 54 19.88 -6.37 9.87
N PHE A 55 20.67 -7.22 9.22
CA PHE A 55 21.87 -7.79 9.82
C PHE A 55 22.91 -6.70 10.15
N VAL A 56 23.15 -5.79 9.20
CA VAL A 56 24.09 -4.67 9.40
C VAL A 56 23.64 -3.76 10.54
N ILE A 57 22.35 -3.42 10.60
CA ILE A 57 21.80 -2.57 11.68
C ILE A 57 22.01 -3.23 13.05
N VAL A 58 21.68 -4.52 13.18
CA VAL A 58 21.83 -5.24 14.45
C VAL A 58 23.30 -5.36 14.83
N ALA A 59 24.16 -5.80 13.91
CA ALA A 59 25.60 -5.94 14.16
C ALA A 59 26.24 -4.59 14.56
N PHE A 60 25.89 -3.52 13.87
CA PHE A 60 26.39 -2.18 14.17
C PHE A 60 25.91 -1.69 15.55
N THR A 61 24.64 -1.95 15.88
CA THR A 61 24.08 -1.62 17.20
C THR A 61 24.80 -2.40 18.30
N GLU A 62 25.02 -3.70 18.11
CA GLU A 62 25.76 -4.53 19.08
C GLU A 62 27.21 -4.03 19.26
N ILE A 63 27.91 -3.74 18.16
CA ILE A 63 29.28 -3.19 18.23
C ILE A 63 29.28 -1.88 19.04
N ILE A 64 28.38 -0.95 18.79
CA ILE A 64 28.32 0.30 19.53
C ILE A 64 28.05 0.03 21.02
N VAL A 65 27.01 -0.74 21.32
CA VAL A 65 26.59 -1.01 22.70
C VAL A 65 27.70 -1.67 23.50
N PHE A 66 28.36 -2.70 22.96
CA PHE A 66 29.40 -3.43 23.70
C PHE A 66 30.75 -2.70 23.79
N ASN A 67 30.97 -1.68 22.96
CA ASN A 67 32.15 -0.82 23.08
C ASN A 67 31.95 0.40 24.00
N LEU A 68 30.74 0.61 24.54
CA LEU A 68 30.53 1.64 25.55
C LEU A 68 31.24 1.24 26.86
N PRO A 69 31.97 2.17 27.53
CA PRO A 69 32.71 1.87 28.77
C PRO A 69 31.76 1.85 30.00
N LEU A 70 30.67 1.05 29.93
CA LEU A 70 29.62 0.99 30.93
C LEU A 70 29.36 -0.48 31.36
N PRO A 71 30.23 -1.07 32.20
CA PRO A 71 30.11 -2.49 32.55
C PRO A 71 28.80 -2.85 33.25
N ALA A 72 28.27 -1.98 34.12
CA ALA A 72 26.99 -2.19 34.79
C ALA A 72 25.82 -2.25 33.78
N PHE A 73 25.89 -1.44 32.73
CA PHE A 73 24.90 -1.43 31.66
C PHE A 73 24.96 -2.73 30.83
N HIS A 74 26.15 -3.25 30.55
CA HIS A 74 26.28 -4.54 29.84
C HIS A 74 25.69 -5.70 30.66
N ILE A 75 25.95 -5.73 31.96
CA ILE A 75 25.35 -6.75 32.85
C ILE A 75 23.83 -6.66 32.83
N TYR A 76 23.29 -5.43 32.90
CA TYR A 76 21.85 -5.19 32.81
C TYR A 76 21.27 -5.66 31.48
N LEU A 77 21.91 -5.31 30.34
CA LEU A 77 21.45 -5.74 29.02
C LEU A 77 21.46 -7.26 28.88
N ILE A 78 22.49 -7.95 29.34
CA ILE A 78 22.58 -9.41 29.27
C ILE A 78 21.46 -10.03 30.12
N ALA A 79 21.24 -9.51 31.33
CA ALA A 79 20.20 -10.01 32.23
C ALA A 79 18.79 -9.84 31.66
N HIS A 80 18.55 -8.79 30.89
CA HIS A 80 17.24 -8.44 30.35
C HIS A 80 17.10 -8.64 28.83
N ILE A 81 18.04 -9.30 28.17
CA ILE A 81 18.08 -9.42 26.69
C ILE A 81 16.79 -10.04 26.11
N PHE A 82 16.21 -11.00 26.82
CA PHE A 82 14.93 -11.59 26.41
C PHE A 82 13.78 -10.58 26.48
N THR A 83 13.70 -9.85 27.58
CA THR A 83 12.66 -8.82 27.81
C THR A 83 12.79 -7.70 26.78
N ILE A 84 14.00 -7.21 26.53
CA ILE A 84 14.30 -6.21 25.51
C ILE A 84 13.87 -6.71 24.11
N GLY A 85 14.20 -7.96 23.80
CA GLY A 85 13.81 -8.59 22.55
C GLY A 85 12.28 -8.70 22.38
N CYS A 86 11.55 -9.03 23.45
CA CYS A 86 10.08 -9.02 23.44
C CYS A 86 9.51 -7.63 23.18
N PHE A 87 10.02 -6.60 23.86
CA PHE A 87 9.59 -5.22 23.62
C PHE A 87 9.93 -4.73 22.21
N ALA A 88 11.07 -5.13 21.66
CA ALA A 88 11.42 -4.81 20.27
C ALA A 88 10.43 -5.42 19.27
N ILE A 89 10.03 -6.69 19.47
CA ILE A 89 9.02 -7.33 18.61
C ILE A 89 7.65 -6.64 18.78
N ILE A 90 7.21 -6.40 20.02
CA ILE A 90 5.95 -5.69 20.26
C ILE A 90 5.97 -4.31 19.60
N GLY A 91 7.06 -3.56 19.74
CA GLY A 91 7.22 -2.26 19.10
C GLY A 91 7.15 -2.32 17.58
N SER A 92 7.79 -3.33 16.96
CA SER A 92 7.74 -3.52 15.50
C SER A 92 6.33 -3.90 15.02
N LEU A 93 5.59 -4.69 15.79
CA LEU A 93 4.19 -5.03 15.49
C LEU A 93 3.28 -3.81 15.65
N LEU A 94 3.45 -3.01 16.70
CA LEU A 94 2.71 -1.76 16.88
C LEU A 94 3.00 -0.78 15.73
N PHE A 95 4.24 -0.71 15.28
CA PHE A 95 4.60 0.06 14.10
C PHE A 95 3.87 -0.44 12.84
N ALA A 96 3.77 -1.75 12.65
CA ALA A 96 3.01 -2.34 11.54
C ALA A 96 1.52 -1.98 11.63
N LEU A 97 0.91 -2.10 12.82
CA LEU A 97 -0.50 -1.74 13.05
C LEU A 97 -0.78 -0.27 12.71
N TYR A 98 0.11 0.61 13.13
CA TYR A 98 0.01 2.05 12.85
C TYR A 98 0.22 2.34 11.36
N ASN A 99 1.30 1.80 10.77
CA ASN A 99 1.68 2.07 9.37
C ASN A 99 0.61 1.63 8.37
N TYR A 100 0.00 0.47 8.59
CA TYR A 100 -1.06 -0.05 7.72
C TYR A 100 -2.47 0.37 8.10
N GLN A 101 -2.62 1.27 9.08
CA GLN A 101 -3.92 1.80 9.52
C GLN A 101 -4.93 0.69 9.87
N ILE A 102 -4.47 -0.37 10.55
CA ILE A 102 -5.28 -1.57 10.80
C ILE A 102 -6.54 -1.25 11.59
N PHE A 103 -6.48 -0.31 12.54
CA PHE A 103 -7.67 0.12 13.28
C PHE A 103 -8.72 0.78 12.38
N GLY A 104 -8.29 1.61 11.41
CA GLY A 104 -9.18 2.18 10.40
C GLY A 104 -9.85 1.09 9.57
N TYR A 105 -9.08 0.11 9.10
CA TYR A 105 -9.61 -1.03 8.36
C TYR A 105 -10.68 -1.80 9.14
N VAL A 106 -10.42 -2.14 10.42
CA VAL A 106 -11.37 -2.85 11.27
C VAL A 106 -12.63 -2.02 11.49
N PHE A 107 -12.49 -0.71 11.72
CA PHE A 107 -13.61 0.19 11.88
C PHE A 107 -14.47 0.26 10.61
N ASP A 108 -13.84 0.42 9.44
CA ASP A 108 -14.53 0.46 8.16
C ASP A 108 -15.22 -0.87 7.83
N MET A 109 -14.60 -2.00 8.20
CA MET A 109 -15.20 -3.34 8.03
C MET A 109 -16.45 -3.54 8.89
N LEU A 110 -16.47 -2.95 10.09
CA LEU A 110 -17.61 -3.01 11.00
C LEU A 110 -18.71 -2.00 10.66
N ARG A 111 -18.37 -0.97 9.90
CA ARG A 111 -19.31 0.06 9.47
C ARG A 111 -20.20 -0.47 8.34
N LYS A 112 -21.50 -0.52 8.58
CA LYS A 112 -22.45 -0.80 7.51
C LYS A 112 -22.45 0.37 6.52
N THR A 113 -22.15 0.08 5.27
CA THR A 113 -22.29 1.06 4.20
C THR A 113 -23.70 0.95 3.64
N GLN A 114 -24.41 2.08 3.55
CA GLN A 114 -25.76 2.18 2.96
C GLN A 114 -25.70 2.68 1.51
N LEU A 115 -24.52 2.60 0.90
CA LEU A 115 -24.28 3.12 -0.46
C LEU A 115 -25.22 2.51 -1.49
N TYR A 116 -25.49 1.21 -1.37
CA TYR A 116 -26.38 0.52 -2.29
C TYR A 116 -27.85 0.86 -2.01
N GLU A 117 -28.26 0.95 -0.76
CA GLU A 117 -29.64 1.27 -0.39
C GLU A 117 -30.01 2.69 -0.77
N GLU A 118 -29.06 3.64 -0.67
CA GLU A 118 -29.32 5.06 -0.92
C GLU A 118 -29.14 5.45 -2.39
N HIS A 119 -28.24 4.79 -3.13
CA HIS A 119 -27.84 5.23 -4.46
C HIS A 119 -28.07 4.20 -5.57
N TYR A 120 -28.42 2.96 -5.22
CA TYR A 120 -28.70 1.95 -6.23
C TYR A 120 -30.07 2.17 -6.86
N VAL A 121 -30.08 2.37 -8.16
CA VAL A 121 -31.29 2.41 -8.97
C VAL A 121 -31.43 1.07 -9.69
N ASP A 122 -32.50 0.31 -9.39
CA ASP A 122 -32.76 -0.95 -10.09
C ASP A 122 -33.07 -0.66 -11.57
N PRO A 123 -32.22 -1.13 -12.51
CA PRO A 123 -32.45 -0.89 -13.93
C PRO A 123 -33.74 -1.52 -14.46
N LYS A 124 -34.30 -2.51 -13.75
CA LYS A 124 -35.62 -3.12 -14.11
C LYS A 124 -36.78 -2.17 -13.94
N GLY A 125 -36.65 -1.17 -13.05
CA GLY A 125 -37.64 -0.14 -12.81
C GLY A 125 -37.57 1.04 -13.79
N VAL A 126 -36.57 1.10 -14.64
CA VAL A 126 -36.32 2.21 -15.56
C VAL A 126 -36.99 1.92 -16.91
N THR A 127 -37.94 2.74 -17.31
CA THR A 127 -38.54 2.64 -18.67
C THR A 127 -37.62 3.32 -19.67
N LEU A 128 -37.05 2.55 -20.58
CA LEU A 128 -36.20 3.04 -21.66
C LEU A 128 -37.04 3.29 -22.92
N THR A 129 -37.03 4.53 -23.40
CA THR A 129 -37.65 4.90 -24.66
C THR A 129 -36.57 4.96 -25.75
N PHE A 130 -36.68 4.09 -26.72
CA PHE A 130 -35.74 4.07 -27.85
C PHE A 130 -36.33 4.85 -29.04
N PRO A 131 -35.51 5.57 -29.80
CA PRO A 131 -35.94 6.17 -31.06
C PRO A 131 -36.35 5.08 -32.08
N SER A 132 -37.24 5.41 -32.98
CA SER A 132 -37.70 4.51 -34.05
C SER A 132 -36.57 3.98 -34.92
N CYS A 133 -35.55 4.80 -35.12
CA CYS A 133 -34.30 4.41 -35.82
C CYS A 133 -33.21 4.10 -34.78
N LYS A 134 -32.82 2.85 -34.67
CA LYS A 134 -31.78 2.40 -33.76
C LYS A 134 -30.43 2.87 -34.26
N ARG A 135 -29.62 3.43 -33.36
CA ARG A 135 -28.24 3.85 -33.64
C ARG A 135 -27.27 2.76 -33.21
N ASN A 136 -26.16 2.62 -33.91
CA ASN A 136 -25.04 1.81 -33.45
C ASN A 136 -24.32 2.54 -32.34
N ILE A 137 -23.98 1.82 -31.26
CA ILE A 137 -23.18 2.35 -30.15
C ILE A 137 -21.79 1.70 -30.26
N ILE A 138 -20.77 2.53 -30.34
CA ILE A 138 -19.39 2.10 -30.23
C ILE A 138 -18.92 2.52 -28.84
N HIS A 139 -18.61 1.52 -28.00
CA HIS A 139 -18.13 1.74 -26.65
C HIS A 139 -16.62 1.46 -26.63
N ILE A 140 -15.80 2.48 -26.36
CA ILE A 140 -14.34 2.38 -26.32
C ILE A 140 -13.91 2.51 -24.86
N TYR A 141 -13.30 1.46 -24.32
CA TYR A 141 -12.64 1.49 -23.03
C TYR A 141 -11.18 1.89 -23.19
N LEU A 142 -10.79 3.00 -22.57
CA LEU A 142 -9.41 3.46 -22.52
C LEU A 142 -8.85 3.09 -21.14
N GLU A 143 -8.19 1.93 -21.07
CA GLU A 143 -7.58 1.43 -19.86
C GLU A 143 -6.27 2.16 -19.54
N SER A 144 -6.01 2.42 -18.25
CA SER A 144 -4.78 3.04 -17.73
C SER A 144 -4.53 4.48 -18.21
N ILE A 145 -5.56 5.17 -18.68
CA ILE A 145 -5.48 6.61 -18.99
C ILE A 145 -5.96 7.40 -17.78
N GLU A 146 -5.09 8.26 -17.25
CA GLU A 146 -5.41 9.13 -16.13
C GLU A 146 -5.83 10.52 -16.65
N ASN A 147 -6.83 11.12 -15.99
CA ASN A 147 -7.24 12.50 -16.26
C ASN A 147 -6.08 13.51 -16.08
N ALA A 148 -5.05 13.15 -15.31
CA ALA A 148 -3.85 13.98 -15.13
C ALA A 148 -3.16 14.38 -16.45
N TYR A 149 -3.35 13.62 -17.53
CA TYR A 149 -2.81 13.92 -18.86
C TYR A 149 -3.63 14.92 -19.66
N LEU A 150 -4.84 15.24 -19.22
CA LEU A 150 -5.68 16.29 -19.84
C LEU A 150 -5.25 17.69 -19.41
N ALA A 151 -5.74 18.70 -20.10
CA ALA A 151 -5.51 20.10 -19.72
C ALA A 151 -6.22 20.45 -18.41
N LYS A 152 -5.68 21.40 -17.65
CA LYS A 152 -6.31 21.95 -16.43
C LYS A 152 -7.71 22.49 -16.70
N THR A 153 -7.94 23.04 -17.88
CA THR A 153 -9.25 23.54 -18.33
C THR A 153 -10.30 22.42 -18.46
N SER A 154 -9.85 21.17 -18.67
CA SER A 154 -10.68 19.97 -18.76
C SER A 154 -10.62 19.11 -17.48
N GLY A 155 -10.14 19.67 -16.36
CA GLY A 155 -10.02 18.97 -15.09
C GLY A 155 -8.77 18.11 -14.96
N GLY A 156 -7.80 18.24 -15.86
CA GLY A 156 -6.52 17.55 -15.84
C GLY A 156 -5.43 18.25 -15.03
N GLY A 157 -4.20 17.77 -15.15
CA GLY A 157 -3.04 18.29 -14.44
C GLY A 157 -2.07 19.12 -15.31
N GLN A 158 -2.27 19.18 -16.63
CA GLN A 158 -1.32 19.75 -17.58
C GLN A 158 -1.74 21.16 -18.03
N ASP A 159 -0.78 22.01 -18.41
CA ASP A 159 -1.09 23.31 -19.01
C ASP A 159 -1.62 23.14 -20.44
N VAL A 160 -1.14 22.11 -21.13
CA VAL A 160 -1.60 21.68 -22.45
C VAL A 160 -1.90 20.20 -22.41
N SER A 161 -3.03 19.78 -22.94
CA SER A 161 -3.41 18.35 -22.98
C SER A 161 -2.42 17.53 -23.82
N TYR A 162 -2.02 16.38 -23.30
CA TYR A 162 -1.28 15.37 -24.08
C TYR A 162 -2.20 14.55 -24.99
N MET A 163 -3.53 14.71 -24.85
CA MET A 163 -4.55 14.01 -25.61
C MET A 163 -5.58 15.03 -26.16
N PRO A 164 -5.18 15.96 -27.04
CA PRO A 164 -6.02 17.07 -27.46
C PRO A 164 -7.30 16.64 -28.21
N GLU A 165 -7.23 15.53 -28.96
CA GLU A 165 -8.41 14.99 -29.67
C GLU A 165 -9.43 14.41 -28.68
N LEU A 166 -8.97 13.76 -27.61
CA LEU A 166 -9.84 13.24 -26.58
C LEU A 166 -10.49 14.36 -25.76
N ASP A 167 -9.71 15.43 -25.48
CA ASP A 167 -10.22 16.66 -24.85
C ASP A 167 -11.29 17.33 -25.70
N ALA A 168 -11.06 17.44 -27.00
CA ALA A 168 -12.02 18.01 -27.94
C ALA A 168 -13.31 17.17 -28.03
N LEU A 169 -13.18 15.86 -27.99
CA LEU A 169 -14.33 14.94 -28.04
C LEU A 169 -15.15 15.01 -26.74
N ALA A 170 -14.53 15.15 -25.59
CA ALA A 170 -15.19 15.25 -24.30
C ALA A 170 -15.96 16.58 -24.12
N ASN A 171 -15.60 17.63 -24.88
CA ASN A 171 -16.22 18.95 -24.81
C ASN A 171 -17.31 19.19 -25.88
N GLN A 172 -17.68 18.17 -26.66
CA GLN A 172 -18.80 18.19 -27.63
C GLN A 172 -20.10 17.76 -26.97
#